data_08a84260a7f8a38d714dab1f66047070
#
_entry.id   08a84260a7f8a38d714dab1f66047070
#
_cell.length_a   1.000
_cell.length_b   1.000
_cell.length_c   1.000
_cell.angle_alpha   90.00
_cell.angle_beta   90.00
_cell.angle_gamma   90.00
#
_symmetry.space_group_name_H-M   'P 1'
#
loop_
_entity.id
_entity.type
_entity.pdbx_description
1 polymer ?
#
loop_
_entity_poly.entity_id
_entity_poly.type
_entity_poly.pdbx_seq_one_letter_code
_entity_poly.pdbx_strand_id
1 'polypeptide(L)'
;MFTLHRYINQNESRWDQFVSSGNNGTLFHLRKFLNYHPKDRFQDHSILIEKKQNLFSVLPAAELIVDGKRILVSHPGSTVGSFVVPENLSIADAMSMSEALVTYVKENNFSGIRITLPPTLYQRRLSNYIDFSFFKQGFTYSKRDVTSILFLEDSLDKNLAKFKSSHRQAVRNAQEKGVNVRQSNDFDSFYHILEQNLNIRHGVSPTHTLAELKNIHALFPDKVNLFA
;
A
#
# COMPACT_ATOMS: atom_id res chain seq x y z
N MET A 1 20.57 12.89 14.17
CA MET A 1 19.83 11.91 14.97
C MET A 1 18.35 11.97 14.54
N PHE A 2 17.68 10.85 14.42
CA PHE A 2 16.24 10.75 14.17
C PHE A 2 15.49 10.55 15.48
N THR A 3 14.30 11.15 15.60
CA THR A 3 13.38 10.98 16.72
C THR A 3 12.09 10.37 16.19
N LEU A 4 11.58 9.33 16.83
CA LEU A 4 10.39 8.62 16.44
C LEU A 4 9.27 8.89 17.45
N HIS A 5 8.10 9.26 16.93
CA HIS A 5 6.91 9.54 17.72
C HIS A 5 5.73 8.72 17.21
N ARG A 6 4.97 8.14 18.11
CA ARG A 6 3.68 7.53 17.73
C ARG A 6 2.73 8.58 17.17
N TYR A 7 2.04 8.24 16.10
CA TYR A 7 1.02 9.10 15.50
C TYR A 7 -0.11 9.41 16.49
N ILE A 8 -0.59 10.64 16.45
CA ILE A 8 -1.82 11.11 17.10
C ILE A 8 -2.63 11.91 16.10
N ASN A 9 -3.97 11.99 16.29
CA ASN A 9 -4.88 12.59 15.30
C ASN A 9 -4.56 14.04 14.94
N GLN A 10 -3.99 14.83 15.87
CA GLN A 10 -3.55 16.20 15.59
C GLN A 10 -2.49 16.30 14.49
N ASN A 11 -1.81 15.21 14.18
CA ASN A 11 -0.79 15.14 13.14
C ASN A 11 -1.33 14.73 11.75
N GLU A 12 -2.65 14.51 11.59
CA GLU A 12 -3.24 14.02 10.34
C GLU A 12 -2.88 14.88 9.13
N SER A 13 -3.14 16.19 9.22
CA SER A 13 -2.83 17.12 8.11
C SER A 13 -1.35 17.15 7.75
N ARG A 14 -0.47 17.16 8.77
CA ARG A 14 0.99 17.14 8.58
C ARG A 14 1.45 15.83 7.94
N TRP A 15 0.86 14.72 8.35
CA TRP A 15 1.10 13.39 7.79
C TRP A 15 0.70 13.31 6.32
N ASP A 16 -0.55 13.67 5.99
CA ASP A 16 -1.09 13.55 4.63
C ASP A 16 -0.40 14.52 3.65
N GLN A 17 -0.03 15.72 4.12
CA GLN A 17 0.79 16.65 3.33
C GLN A 17 2.16 16.03 2.99
N PHE A 18 2.82 15.40 3.98
CA PHE A 18 4.10 14.74 3.76
C PHE A 18 3.97 13.56 2.80
N VAL A 19 2.95 12.71 2.95
CA VAL A 19 2.67 11.59 2.04
C VAL A 19 2.49 12.07 0.61
N SER A 20 1.74 13.15 0.42
CA SER A 20 1.45 13.71 -0.91
C SER A 20 2.68 14.28 -1.61
N SER A 21 3.63 14.81 -0.87
CA SER A 21 4.90 15.37 -1.40
C SER A 21 6.06 14.38 -1.40
N GLY A 22 5.93 13.26 -0.70
CA GLY A 22 6.97 12.26 -0.55
C GLY A 22 7.33 11.53 -1.86
N ASN A 23 8.52 10.95 -1.89
CA ASN A 23 9.06 10.24 -3.05
C ASN A 23 8.19 9.03 -3.47
N ASN A 24 7.67 8.30 -2.48
CA ASN A 24 6.98 7.02 -2.64
C ASN A 24 5.61 6.99 -1.93
N GLY A 25 5.04 8.16 -1.63
CA GLY A 25 3.73 8.27 -1.03
C GLY A 25 2.63 7.79 -2.01
N THR A 26 1.70 6.99 -1.49
CA THR A 26 0.53 6.50 -2.25
C THR A 26 -0.72 6.70 -1.43
N LEU A 27 -1.90 6.43 -2.01
CA LEU A 27 -3.15 6.47 -1.28
C LEU A 27 -3.14 5.56 -0.02
N PHE A 28 -2.40 4.45 -0.07
CA PHE A 28 -2.27 3.48 1.03
C PHE A 28 -1.56 4.02 2.27
N HIS A 29 -0.86 5.14 2.14
CA HIS A 29 -0.17 5.81 3.25
C HIS A 29 -0.97 6.97 3.84
N LEU A 30 -2.05 7.43 3.19
CA LEU A 30 -2.88 8.54 3.66
C LEU A 30 -3.70 8.13 4.89
N ARG A 31 -3.82 9.01 5.88
CA ARG A 31 -4.64 8.75 7.07
C ARG A 31 -6.10 8.51 6.71
N LYS A 32 -6.62 9.22 5.73
CA LYS A 32 -7.96 9.02 5.18
C LYS A 32 -8.17 7.58 4.68
N PHE A 33 -7.14 6.94 4.11
CA PHE A 33 -7.20 5.52 3.72
C PHE A 33 -7.03 4.60 4.93
N LEU A 34 -6.06 4.87 5.81
CA LEU A 34 -5.81 4.01 6.97
C LEU A 34 -7.01 3.98 7.94
N ASN A 35 -7.76 5.09 8.00
CA ASN A 35 -8.90 5.27 8.91
C ASN A 35 -10.25 4.80 8.34
N TYR A 36 -10.33 4.33 7.06
CA TYR A 36 -11.62 3.89 6.49
C TYR A 36 -12.11 2.55 7.05
N HIS A 37 -11.21 1.76 7.60
CA HIS A 37 -11.56 0.49 8.21
C HIS A 37 -12.50 0.68 9.42
N PRO A 38 -13.31 -0.33 9.76
CA PRO A 38 -14.08 -0.31 10.99
C PRO A 38 -13.19 0.03 12.19
N LYS A 39 -13.73 0.83 13.13
CA LYS A 39 -13.04 1.14 14.37
C LYS A 39 -12.64 -0.18 15.06
N ASP A 40 -11.51 -0.17 15.69
CA ASP A 40 -10.97 -1.30 16.48
C ASP A 40 -10.54 -2.53 15.66
N ARG A 41 -10.62 -2.48 14.31
CA ARG A 41 -10.09 -3.56 13.46
C ARG A 41 -8.57 -3.70 13.57
N PHE A 42 -7.87 -2.56 13.71
CA PHE A 42 -6.42 -2.50 13.85
C PHE A 42 -6.02 -1.58 15.00
N GLN A 43 -5.07 -2.02 15.80
CA GLN A 43 -4.44 -1.17 16.81
C GLN A 43 -3.37 -0.33 16.13
N ASP A 44 -3.71 0.89 15.73
CA ASP A 44 -2.79 1.81 15.03
C ASP A 44 -1.55 2.11 15.90
N HIS A 45 -0.40 1.90 15.32
CA HIS A 45 0.91 2.27 15.85
C HIS A 45 1.76 2.94 14.77
N SER A 46 1.13 3.76 13.94
CA SER A 46 1.82 4.56 12.93
C SER A 46 2.82 5.51 13.57
N ILE A 47 3.92 5.79 12.87
CA ILE A 47 5.08 6.48 13.42
C ILE A 47 5.43 7.69 12.55
N LEU A 48 5.59 8.86 13.17
CA LEU A 48 6.23 10.03 12.60
C LEU A 48 7.74 9.97 12.93
N ILE A 49 8.55 10.29 11.94
CA ILE A 49 10.01 10.27 12.06
C ILE A 49 10.53 11.67 11.75
N GLU A 50 11.19 12.27 12.72
CA GLU A 50 11.70 13.64 12.62
C GLU A 50 13.22 13.66 12.57
N LYS A 51 13.75 14.61 11.79
CA LYS A 51 15.17 14.97 11.73
C LYS A 51 15.30 16.45 12.04
N LYS A 52 16.04 16.82 13.09
CA LYS A 52 16.18 18.22 13.54
C LYS A 52 14.82 18.91 13.72
N GLN A 53 13.87 18.24 14.39
CA GLN A 53 12.47 18.70 14.66
C GLN A 53 11.59 18.89 13.42
N ASN A 54 12.05 18.52 12.25
CA ASN A 54 11.22 18.54 11.03
C ASN A 54 10.79 17.13 10.66
N LEU A 55 9.53 16.98 10.20
CA LEU A 55 9.04 15.70 9.70
C LEU A 55 9.88 15.28 8.50
N PHE A 56 10.46 14.11 8.59
CA PHE A 56 11.35 13.55 7.58
C PHE A 56 10.81 12.30 6.92
N SER A 57 10.03 11.52 7.66
CA SER A 57 9.41 10.30 7.16
C SER A 57 8.17 9.95 7.99
N VAL A 58 7.28 9.16 7.41
CA VAL A 58 6.16 8.54 8.11
C VAL A 58 6.14 7.04 7.81
N LEU A 59 5.70 6.25 8.79
CA LEU A 59 5.54 4.80 8.68
C LEU A 59 4.13 4.40 9.12
N PRO A 60 3.23 4.07 8.20
CA PRO A 60 1.96 3.43 8.56
C PRO A 60 2.24 2.10 9.23
N ALA A 61 1.76 1.91 10.44
CA ALA A 61 1.97 0.67 11.18
C ALA A 61 0.83 0.36 12.14
N ALA A 62 0.71 -0.91 12.50
CA ALA A 62 -0.21 -1.39 13.52
C ALA A 62 0.47 -2.46 14.38
N GLU A 63 -0.11 -2.69 15.55
CA GLU A 63 0.30 -3.76 16.44
C GLU A 63 -0.48 -5.04 16.13
N LEU A 64 0.22 -6.15 16.03
CA LEU A 64 -0.39 -7.48 15.95
C LEU A 64 0.19 -8.39 17.02
N ILE A 65 -0.64 -9.29 17.52
CA ILE A 65 -0.20 -10.42 18.33
C ILE A 65 -0.10 -11.65 17.42
N VAL A 66 1.11 -12.16 17.26
CA VAL A 66 1.39 -13.37 16.46
C VAL A 66 2.10 -14.37 17.38
N ASP A 67 1.52 -15.53 17.57
CA ASP A 67 2.03 -16.58 18.47
C ASP A 67 2.38 -16.05 19.88
N GLY A 68 1.50 -15.22 20.44
CA GLY A 68 1.69 -14.58 21.75
C GLY A 68 2.73 -13.46 21.78
N LYS A 69 3.34 -13.11 20.65
CA LYS A 69 4.36 -12.07 20.55
C LYS A 69 3.78 -10.79 19.93
N ARG A 70 4.10 -9.64 20.51
CA ARG A 70 3.70 -8.33 19.99
C ARG A 70 4.64 -7.90 18.86
N ILE A 71 4.10 -7.76 17.66
CA ILE A 71 4.84 -7.45 16.43
C ILE A 71 4.36 -6.10 15.89
N LEU A 72 5.29 -5.23 15.52
CA LEU A 72 5.00 -4.04 14.74
C LEU A 72 4.92 -4.44 13.26
N VAL A 73 3.78 -4.20 12.62
CA VAL A 73 3.60 -4.50 11.19
C VAL A 73 3.29 -3.23 10.42
N SER A 74 3.82 -3.08 9.20
CA SER A 74 3.30 -2.07 8.29
C SER A 74 1.83 -2.34 8.07
N HIS A 75 0.99 -1.32 7.95
CA HIS A 75 -0.45 -1.40 8.26
C HIS A 75 -1.15 -2.57 7.56
N PRO A 76 -1.75 -3.54 8.31
CA PRO A 76 -2.27 -4.79 7.74
C PRO A 76 -3.52 -4.60 6.87
N GLY A 77 -4.20 -3.45 6.96
CA GLY A 77 -5.30 -3.06 6.08
C GLY A 77 -4.84 -2.38 4.79
N SER A 78 -3.54 -2.40 4.49
CA SER A 78 -2.94 -1.71 3.36
C SER A 78 -2.18 -2.69 2.47
N THR A 79 -2.29 -2.54 1.15
CA THR A 79 -1.57 -3.41 0.18
C THR A 79 -0.06 -3.25 0.29
N VAL A 80 0.40 -2.03 0.58
CA VAL A 80 1.80 -1.67 0.79
C VAL A 80 1.93 -0.72 1.97
N GLY A 81 3.09 -0.71 2.59
CA GLY A 81 3.42 0.18 3.71
C GLY A 81 4.84 0.67 3.60
N SER A 82 5.65 0.54 4.67
CA SER A 82 7.02 1.03 4.76
C SER A 82 7.10 2.54 4.95
N PHE A 83 8.32 3.06 4.98
CA PHE A 83 8.57 4.48 5.08
C PHE A 83 8.09 5.23 3.83
N VAL A 84 7.39 6.32 4.01
CA VAL A 84 7.32 7.39 3.01
C VAL A 84 8.49 8.33 3.25
N VAL A 85 9.27 8.62 2.23
CA VAL A 85 10.55 9.33 2.35
C VAL A 85 10.61 10.56 1.43
N PRO A 86 11.47 11.54 1.72
CA PRO A 86 11.69 12.66 0.81
C PRO A 86 12.38 12.20 -0.48
N GLU A 87 12.17 12.94 -1.56
CA GLU A 87 12.75 12.61 -2.87
C GLU A 87 14.29 12.63 -2.85
N ASN A 88 14.87 13.50 -2.03
CA ASN A 88 16.32 13.63 -1.87
C ASN A 88 16.91 12.76 -0.73
N LEU A 89 16.24 11.66 -0.37
CA LEU A 89 16.76 10.72 0.62
C LEU A 89 18.21 10.34 0.31
N SER A 90 19.10 10.47 1.30
CA SER A 90 20.46 9.95 1.22
C SER A 90 20.53 8.52 1.77
N ILE A 91 21.54 7.74 1.32
CA ILE A 91 21.78 6.40 1.88
C ILE A 91 22.11 6.46 3.38
N ALA A 92 22.85 7.49 3.81
CA ALA A 92 23.18 7.70 5.21
C ALA A 92 21.92 7.94 6.07
N ASP A 93 20.95 8.71 5.56
CA ASP A 93 19.68 8.94 6.24
C ASP A 93 18.82 7.67 6.27
N ALA A 94 18.78 6.91 5.18
CA ALA A 94 18.07 5.64 5.15
C ALA A 94 18.62 4.66 6.20
N MET A 95 19.93 4.55 6.30
CA MET A 95 20.62 3.70 7.30
C MET A 95 20.29 4.15 8.73
N SER A 96 20.47 5.44 9.03
CA SER A 96 20.22 5.95 10.39
C SER A 96 18.74 5.88 10.77
N MET A 97 17.83 6.05 9.82
CA MET A 97 16.38 5.95 10.05
C MET A 97 15.94 4.50 10.32
N SER A 98 16.47 3.52 9.59
CA SER A 98 16.17 2.11 9.83
C SER A 98 16.74 1.63 11.17
N GLU A 99 17.94 2.09 11.56
CA GLU A 99 18.53 1.84 12.86
C GLU A 99 17.66 2.43 13.99
N ALA A 100 17.22 3.68 13.84
CA ALA A 100 16.33 4.32 14.80
C ALA A 100 14.99 3.57 14.95
N LEU A 101 14.44 3.00 13.85
CA LEU A 101 13.25 2.16 13.93
C LEU A 101 13.49 0.88 14.72
N VAL A 102 14.62 0.20 14.51
CA VAL A 102 14.97 -1.02 15.26
C VAL A 102 15.12 -0.72 16.74
N THR A 103 15.75 0.41 17.08
CA THR A 103 15.88 0.87 18.47
C THR A 103 14.50 1.15 19.07
N TYR A 104 13.67 1.93 18.39
CA TYR A 104 12.31 2.25 18.82
C TYR A 104 11.48 1.00 19.13
N VAL A 105 11.54 0.00 18.26
CA VAL A 105 10.80 -1.26 18.41
C VAL A 105 11.23 -2.02 19.67
N LYS A 106 12.54 -2.07 19.96
CA LYS A 106 13.08 -2.69 21.18
C LYS A 106 12.63 -1.94 22.44
N GLU A 107 12.73 -0.62 22.43
CA GLU A 107 12.35 0.24 23.55
C GLU A 107 10.85 0.19 23.86
N ASN A 108 10.01 -0.07 22.84
CA ASN A 108 8.56 -0.22 22.99
C ASN A 108 8.09 -1.67 23.17
N ASN A 109 9.02 -2.60 23.53
CA ASN A 109 8.73 -4.00 23.83
C ASN A 109 8.03 -4.77 22.71
N PHE A 110 8.35 -4.48 21.45
CA PHE A 110 7.96 -5.35 20.34
C PHE A 110 8.98 -6.49 20.18
N SER A 111 8.46 -7.66 19.88
CA SER A 111 9.28 -8.85 19.63
C SER A 111 9.82 -8.92 18.20
N GLY A 112 9.31 -8.09 17.29
CA GLY A 112 9.75 -8.06 15.91
C GLY A 112 9.02 -7.00 15.07
N ILE A 113 9.49 -6.87 13.82
CA ILE A 113 8.95 -5.96 12.82
C ILE A 113 8.65 -6.74 11.55
N ARG A 114 7.50 -6.46 10.91
CA ARG A 114 7.18 -6.93 9.56
C ARG A 114 6.82 -5.74 8.70
N ILE A 115 7.54 -5.54 7.59
CA ILE A 115 7.35 -4.42 6.67
C ILE A 115 6.97 -4.96 5.29
N THR A 116 5.91 -4.41 4.68
CA THR A 116 5.52 -4.69 3.29
C THR A 116 6.02 -3.54 2.43
N LEU A 117 7.09 -3.78 1.68
CA LEU A 117 7.69 -2.77 0.81
C LEU A 117 6.78 -2.48 -0.40
N PRO A 118 6.58 -1.20 -0.76
CA PRO A 118 5.93 -0.87 -2.02
C PRO A 118 6.86 -1.21 -3.21
N PRO A 119 6.29 -1.57 -4.37
CA PRO A 119 7.06 -1.69 -5.60
C PRO A 119 7.83 -0.41 -5.90
N THR A 120 9.08 -0.55 -6.37
CA THR A 120 9.97 0.59 -6.69
C THR A 120 9.39 1.55 -7.72
N LEU A 121 8.53 1.06 -8.61
CA LEU A 121 7.86 1.89 -9.63
C LEU A 121 6.99 3.03 -9.06
N TYR A 122 6.59 2.97 -7.78
CA TYR A 122 5.85 4.05 -7.13
C TYR A 122 6.73 5.20 -6.65
N GLN A 123 8.04 5.08 -6.79
CA GLN A 123 8.98 6.14 -6.44
C GLN A 123 9.09 7.14 -7.60
N ARG A 124 9.09 8.44 -7.29
CA ARG A 124 9.40 9.51 -8.25
C ARG A 124 10.87 9.46 -8.66
N ARG A 125 11.74 9.35 -7.67
CA ARG A 125 13.18 9.08 -7.85
C ARG A 125 13.48 7.66 -7.40
N LEU A 126 13.89 6.80 -8.33
CA LEU A 126 14.15 5.39 -8.08
C LEU A 126 15.38 5.21 -7.18
N SER A 127 15.23 4.42 -6.13
CA SER A 127 16.32 3.96 -5.27
C SER A 127 15.93 2.68 -4.52
N ASN A 128 16.91 1.92 -4.10
CA ASN A 128 16.74 0.76 -3.21
C ASN A 128 17.27 1.04 -1.79
N TYR A 129 17.44 2.31 -1.42
CA TYR A 129 18.09 2.70 -0.14
C TYR A 129 17.36 2.15 1.08
N ILE A 130 16.03 2.14 1.06
CA ILE A 130 15.22 1.59 2.17
C ILE A 130 15.37 0.08 2.28
N ASP A 131 15.26 -0.64 1.16
CA ASP A 131 15.45 -2.08 1.11
C ASP A 131 16.85 -2.47 1.60
N PHE A 132 17.89 -1.81 1.06
CA PHE A 132 19.27 -2.02 1.50
C PHE A 132 19.45 -1.69 2.99
N SER A 133 18.87 -0.61 3.49
CA SER A 133 19.01 -0.24 4.90
C SER A 133 18.38 -1.27 5.83
N PHE A 134 17.21 -1.80 5.51
CA PHE A 134 16.60 -2.90 6.28
C PHE A 134 17.46 -4.17 6.24
N PHE A 135 17.97 -4.53 5.07
CA PHE A 135 18.90 -5.67 4.96
C PHE A 135 20.11 -5.50 5.89
N LYS A 136 20.70 -4.32 5.95
CA LYS A 136 21.83 -4.00 6.84
C LYS A 136 21.46 -4.06 8.34
N GLN A 137 20.19 -3.88 8.69
CA GLN A 137 19.67 -4.05 10.07
C GLN A 137 19.25 -5.50 10.36
N GLY A 138 19.56 -6.45 9.50
CA GLY A 138 19.28 -7.87 9.71
C GLY A 138 17.87 -8.32 9.31
N PHE A 139 17.12 -7.51 8.55
CA PHE A 139 15.84 -7.95 7.99
C PHE A 139 16.08 -8.99 6.90
N THR A 140 15.14 -9.95 6.82
CA THR A 140 15.09 -10.98 5.77
C THR A 140 13.74 -10.96 5.08
N TYR A 141 13.68 -11.44 3.84
CA TYR A 141 12.40 -11.61 3.15
C TYR A 141 11.65 -12.81 3.69
N SER A 142 10.48 -12.60 4.27
CA SER A 142 9.55 -13.67 4.66
C SER A 142 8.66 -14.10 3.50
N LYS A 143 8.41 -13.19 2.56
CA LYS A 143 7.64 -13.43 1.33
C LYS A 143 8.17 -12.53 0.21
N ARG A 144 8.21 -13.03 -1.00
CA ARG A 144 8.58 -12.27 -2.20
C ARG A 144 7.73 -12.74 -3.36
N ASP A 145 6.92 -11.82 -3.89
CA ASP A 145 6.06 -12.09 -5.03
C ASP A 145 6.67 -11.52 -6.31
N VAL A 146 6.39 -12.17 -7.44
CA VAL A 146 6.76 -11.69 -8.76
C VAL A 146 5.60 -10.88 -9.33
N THR A 147 5.89 -9.66 -9.79
CA THR A 147 4.90 -8.77 -10.40
C THR A 147 5.32 -8.42 -11.82
N SER A 148 4.38 -8.51 -12.75
CA SER A 148 4.54 -8.02 -14.12
C SER A 148 3.87 -6.66 -14.27
N ILE A 149 4.53 -5.73 -14.95
CA ILE A 149 4.07 -4.36 -15.15
C ILE A 149 3.95 -4.08 -16.63
N LEU A 150 2.83 -3.49 -17.03
CA LEU A 150 2.62 -2.95 -18.37
C LEU A 150 2.50 -1.44 -18.29
N PHE A 151 3.50 -0.72 -18.81
CA PHE A 151 3.39 0.72 -19.01
C PHE A 151 2.46 0.99 -20.19
N LEU A 152 1.40 1.77 -19.93
CA LEU A 152 0.43 2.11 -20.95
C LEU A 152 0.97 3.21 -21.87
N GLU A 153 0.61 3.09 -23.16
CA GLU A 153 0.84 4.08 -24.20
C GLU A 153 -0.41 4.97 -24.37
N ASP A 154 -0.25 6.01 -25.15
CA ASP A 154 -1.28 7.01 -25.46
C ASP A 154 -2.40 6.52 -26.40
N SER A 155 -2.25 5.34 -27.01
CA SER A 155 -3.26 4.76 -27.90
C SER A 155 -3.54 3.29 -27.62
N LEU A 156 -4.79 2.88 -27.92
CA LEU A 156 -5.23 1.50 -27.78
C LEU A 156 -4.39 0.55 -28.65
N ASP A 157 -4.10 0.94 -29.88
CA ASP A 157 -3.34 0.09 -30.82
C ASP A 157 -1.93 -0.19 -30.32
N LYS A 158 -1.24 0.83 -29.79
CA LYS A 158 0.08 0.66 -29.19
C LYS A 158 0.03 -0.25 -27.96
N ASN A 159 -1.01 -0.12 -27.13
CA ASN A 159 -1.20 -1.01 -25.97
C ASN A 159 -1.49 -2.44 -26.40
N LEU A 160 -2.37 -2.66 -27.39
CA LEU A 160 -2.68 -3.98 -27.93
C LEU A 160 -1.46 -4.62 -28.59
N ALA A 161 -0.58 -3.84 -29.22
CA ALA A 161 0.65 -4.35 -29.83
C ALA A 161 1.60 -4.99 -28.80
N LYS A 162 1.54 -4.61 -27.51
CA LYS A 162 2.31 -5.21 -26.42
C LYS A 162 1.83 -6.61 -26.02
N PHE A 163 0.59 -6.99 -26.39
CA PHE A 163 0.06 -8.30 -26.07
C PHE A 163 0.51 -9.37 -27.08
N LYS A 164 0.61 -10.62 -26.62
CA LYS A 164 0.79 -11.77 -27.51
C LYS A 164 -0.40 -11.88 -28.48
N SER A 165 -0.16 -12.46 -29.65
CA SER A 165 -1.20 -12.63 -30.69
C SER A 165 -2.45 -13.34 -30.17
N SER A 166 -2.29 -14.38 -29.37
CA SER A 166 -3.41 -15.12 -28.75
C SER A 166 -4.29 -14.23 -27.85
N HIS A 167 -3.68 -13.33 -27.08
CA HIS A 167 -4.43 -12.40 -26.23
C HIS A 167 -5.18 -11.34 -27.07
N ARG A 168 -4.54 -10.82 -28.13
CA ARG A 168 -5.23 -9.92 -29.07
C ARG A 168 -6.43 -10.59 -29.73
N GLN A 169 -6.28 -11.86 -30.13
CA GLN A 169 -7.40 -12.62 -30.69
C GLN A 169 -8.52 -12.85 -29.65
N ALA A 170 -8.17 -13.14 -28.40
CA ALA A 170 -9.16 -13.27 -27.32
C ALA A 170 -9.97 -11.98 -27.09
N VAL A 171 -9.31 -10.81 -27.15
CA VAL A 171 -9.97 -9.50 -27.06
C VAL A 171 -10.97 -9.32 -28.23
N ARG A 172 -10.55 -9.59 -29.47
CA ARG A 172 -11.43 -9.50 -30.66
C ARG A 172 -12.64 -10.42 -30.52
N ASN A 173 -12.42 -11.67 -30.16
CA ASN A 173 -13.51 -12.64 -29.99
C ASN A 173 -14.49 -12.21 -28.90
N ALA A 174 -14.02 -11.58 -27.82
CA ALA A 174 -14.89 -11.04 -26.78
C ALA A 174 -15.75 -9.87 -27.31
N GLN A 175 -15.13 -8.95 -28.06
CA GLN A 175 -15.84 -7.83 -28.70
C GLN A 175 -16.88 -8.30 -29.71
N GLU A 176 -16.56 -9.28 -30.56
CA GLU A 176 -17.48 -9.90 -31.51
C GLU A 176 -18.68 -10.58 -30.82
N LYS A 177 -18.48 -11.08 -29.61
CA LYS A 177 -19.56 -11.64 -28.77
C LYS A 177 -20.32 -10.59 -27.97
N GLY A 178 -20.09 -9.29 -28.23
CA GLY A 178 -20.79 -8.19 -27.57
C GLY A 178 -20.33 -7.86 -26.15
N VAL A 179 -19.17 -8.35 -25.74
CA VAL A 179 -18.60 -7.97 -24.43
C VAL A 179 -18.13 -6.53 -24.51
N ASN A 180 -18.71 -5.68 -23.66
CA ASN A 180 -18.35 -4.29 -23.51
C ASN A 180 -17.89 -4.05 -22.07
N VAL A 181 -16.86 -3.24 -21.90
CA VAL A 181 -16.36 -2.81 -20.58
C VAL A 181 -16.53 -1.32 -20.45
N ARG A 182 -17.16 -0.87 -19.38
CA ARG A 182 -17.37 0.55 -19.09
C ARG A 182 -17.16 0.85 -17.63
N GLN A 183 -16.84 2.10 -17.32
CA GLN A 183 -16.84 2.57 -15.93
C GLN A 183 -18.27 2.55 -15.40
N SER A 184 -18.43 2.07 -14.17
CA SER A 184 -19.72 1.87 -13.51
C SER A 184 -19.65 2.31 -12.06
N ASN A 185 -20.79 2.64 -11.47
CA ASN A 185 -20.96 2.87 -10.03
C ASN A 185 -21.86 1.79 -9.40
N ASP A 186 -22.19 0.74 -10.13
CA ASP A 186 -23.01 -0.37 -9.64
C ASP A 186 -22.17 -1.36 -8.82
N PHE A 187 -21.76 -0.91 -7.63
CA PHE A 187 -21.02 -1.74 -6.69
C PHE A 187 -21.84 -2.91 -6.15
N ASP A 188 -23.16 -2.81 -6.15
CA ASP A 188 -24.05 -3.88 -5.63
C ASP A 188 -23.97 -5.11 -6.53
N SER A 189 -24.22 -4.93 -7.83
CA SER A 189 -24.12 -6.03 -8.80
C SER A 189 -22.70 -6.59 -8.88
N PHE A 190 -21.68 -5.72 -8.88
CA PHE A 190 -20.28 -6.14 -8.86
C PHE A 190 -19.96 -7.02 -7.64
N TYR A 191 -20.38 -6.57 -6.45
CA TYR A 191 -20.09 -7.29 -5.22
C TYR A 191 -20.76 -8.66 -5.17
N HIS A 192 -22.00 -8.74 -5.63
CA HIS A 192 -22.73 -10.01 -5.74
C HIS A 192 -21.99 -11.02 -6.64
N ILE A 193 -21.54 -10.56 -7.84
CA ILE A 193 -20.76 -11.41 -8.76
C ILE A 193 -19.42 -11.83 -8.11
N LEU A 194 -18.72 -10.90 -7.47
CA LEU A 194 -17.45 -11.18 -6.78
C LEU A 194 -17.62 -12.24 -5.70
N GLU A 195 -18.63 -12.08 -4.84
CA GLU A 195 -18.93 -13.01 -3.74
C GLU A 195 -19.26 -14.40 -4.25
N GLN A 196 -20.14 -14.51 -5.24
CA GLN A 196 -20.47 -15.79 -5.88
C GLN A 196 -19.24 -16.44 -6.49
N ASN A 197 -18.43 -15.69 -7.24
CA ASN A 197 -17.26 -16.23 -7.92
C ASN A 197 -16.18 -16.72 -6.93
N LEU A 198 -15.93 -15.98 -5.86
CA LEU A 198 -14.98 -16.37 -4.81
C LEU A 198 -15.48 -17.62 -4.05
N ASN A 199 -16.76 -17.67 -3.72
CA ASN A 199 -17.35 -18.83 -3.05
C ASN A 199 -17.26 -20.09 -3.94
N ILE A 200 -17.68 -20.00 -5.21
CA ILE A 200 -17.70 -21.16 -6.13
C ILE A 200 -16.29 -21.69 -6.42
N ARG A 201 -15.31 -20.78 -6.63
CA ARG A 201 -13.96 -21.17 -7.06
C ARG A 201 -13.01 -21.48 -5.93
N HIS A 202 -13.16 -20.84 -4.77
CA HIS A 202 -12.17 -20.87 -3.70
C HIS A 202 -12.77 -21.15 -2.31
N GLY A 203 -14.10 -21.17 -2.16
CA GLY A 203 -14.75 -21.36 -0.85
C GLY A 203 -14.45 -20.24 0.15
N VAL A 204 -14.19 -19.02 -0.34
CA VAL A 204 -13.84 -17.86 0.51
C VAL A 204 -14.75 -16.68 0.22
N SER A 205 -14.88 -15.78 1.20
CA SER A 205 -15.59 -14.51 1.06
C SER A 205 -14.64 -13.39 0.62
N PRO A 206 -15.16 -12.28 0.04
CA PRO A 206 -14.37 -11.08 -0.24
C PRO A 206 -13.70 -10.52 1.02
N THR A 207 -12.49 -9.99 0.86
CA THR A 207 -11.72 -9.38 1.96
C THR A 207 -12.39 -8.11 2.51
N HIS A 208 -13.10 -7.39 1.65
CA HIS A 208 -13.84 -6.17 1.98
C HIS A 208 -15.33 -6.41 1.86
N THR A 209 -16.11 -5.81 2.73
CA THR A 209 -17.56 -5.76 2.58
C THR A 209 -17.97 -4.77 1.48
N LEU A 210 -19.19 -4.88 0.98
CA LEU A 210 -19.76 -3.92 0.03
C LEU A 210 -19.74 -2.49 0.58
N ALA A 211 -20.04 -2.33 1.87
CA ALA A 211 -20.00 -1.02 2.53
C ALA A 211 -18.60 -0.41 2.55
N GLU A 212 -17.57 -1.23 2.81
CA GLU A 212 -16.16 -0.80 2.76
C GLU A 212 -15.75 -0.37 1.35
N LEU A 213 -16.16 -1.11 0.29
CA LEU A 213 -15.87 -0.74 -1.10
C LEU A 213 -16.55 0.57 -1.50
N LYS A 214 -17.82 0.75 -1.17
CA LYS A 214 -18.52 2.01 -1.40
C LYS A 214 -17.88 3.18 -0.65
N ASN A 215 -17.44 2.95 0.60
CA ASN A 215 -16.76 3.96 1.40
C ASN A 215 -15.40 4.36 0.79
N ILE A 216 -14.57 3.40 0.38
CA ILE A 216 -13.29 3.70 -0.29
C ILE A 216 -13.52 4.52 -1.56
N HIS A 217 -14.49 4.13 -2.40
CA HIS A 217 -14.82 4.89 -3.61
C HIS A 217 -15.27 6.32 -3.27
N ALA A 218 -16.15 6.51 -2.27
CA ALA A 218 -16.58 7.83 -1.84
C ALA A 218 -15.43 8.70 -1.29
N LEU A 219 -14.46 8.07 -0.61
CA LEU A 219 -13.27 8.76 -0.11
C LEU A 219 -12.28 9.14 -1.20
N PHE A 220 -12.18 8.35 -2.28
CA PHE A 220 -11.19 8.50 -3.35
C PHE A 220 -11.84 8.34 -4.75
N PRO A 221 -12.81 9.19 -5.13
CA PRO A 221 -13.58 9.00 -6.37
C PRO A 221 -12.71 9.07 -7.64
N ASP A 222 -11.60 9.81 -7.61
CA ASP A 222 -10.68 9.95 -8.74
C ASP A 222 -9.63 8.83 -8.82
N LYS A 223 -9.56 7.96 -7.80
CA LYS A 223 -8.50 6.92 -7.69
C LYS A 223 -9.04 5.50 -7.62
N VAL A 224 -10.28 5.33 -7.19
CA VAL A 224 -10.93 4.04 -7.04
C VAL A 224 -12.09 3.96 -8.01
N ASN A 225 -11.89 3.25 -9.11
CA ASN A 225 -12.85 3.14 -10.19
C ASN A 225 -13.28 1.68 -10.37
N LEU A 226 -14.58 1.47 -10.59
CA LEU A 226 -15.13 0.18 -10.98
C LEU A 226 -15.28 0.15 -12.50
N PHE A 227 -14.82 -0.93 -13.13
CA PHE A 227 -15.05 -1.26 -14.53
C PHE A 227 -15.80 -2.58 -14.62
N ALA A 228 -16.90 -2.60 -15.36
CA ALA A 228 -17.76 -3.76 -15.54
C ALA A 228 -18.31 -3.83 -16.97
#